data_bf7cf9c23eb329d2e1bd20b684f77d4e
#
_entry.id   bf7cf9c23eb329d2e1bd20b684f77d4e
#
_cell.length_a   1.000
_cell.length_b   1.000
_cell.length_c   1.000
_cell.angle_alpha   90.00
_cell.angle_beta   90.00
_cell.angle_gamma   90.00
#
_symmetry.space_group_name_H-M   'P 1'
#
loop_
_entity.id
_entity.type
_entity.pdbx_description
1 polymer ?
#
loop_
_entity_poly.entity_id
_entity_poly.type
_entity_poly.pdbx_seq_one_letter_code
_entity_poly.pdbx_strand_id
1 'polypeptide(L)'
;MDYAIILGGGKGLRMGADIPKQFIEIGGLPILMRTILRFREYGDASIILVLPKDQQNYWQHLCQVHHFTEDYQIADGGSERFFSIKNALALIPDDAQGVVAVHDGVRPFPSVEVIARCFETARQTGTAVPVIPVVETIRHIEPTQPQAQPLPKGGEPGGCSGKSNCSLPIGRAGGGSSTVPRSEYRLVQTPQAFDIQLHKQAYRQPFNDGFTDDASVVEAYWLKTPLQLPRGGESETASQEASPRGGLEGVGITLVEGNRENIKITTPFDLIVAEALVSSQEKSGKGAHV
;
A
#
# COMPACT_ATOMS: atom_id res chain seq x y z
N MET A 1 -5.75 0.26 -22.37
CA MET A 1 -4.60 -0.59 -21.96
C MET A 1 -4.36 -0.36 -20.49
N ASP A 2 -4.22 -1.43 -19.70
CA ASP A 2 -4.04 -1.30 -18.26
C ASP A 2 -2.55 -1.36 -17.87
N TYR A 3 -2.22 -0.78 -16.72
CA TYR A 3 -0.86 -0.71 -16.20
C TYR A 3 -0.79 -1.17 -14.74
N ALA A 4 0.31 -1.84 -14.39
CA ALA A 4 0.65 -2.19 -13.03
C ALA A 4 2.00 -1.57 -12.65
N ILE A 5 2.00 -0.61 -11.73
CA ILE A 5 3.21 0.00 -11.17
C ILE A 5 3.60 -0.81 -9.95
N ILE A 6 4.73 -1.51 -10.00
CA ILE A 6 5.25 -2.32 -8.90
C ILE A 6 6.42 -1.58 -8.24
N LEU A 7 6.24 -1.24 -6.95
CA LEU A 7 7.21 -0.46 -6.19
C LEU A 7 8.25 -1.37 -5.54
N GLY A 8 9.42 -1.46 -6.13
CA GLY A 8 10.58 -2.17 -5.59
C GLY A 8 11.50 -1.28 -4.73
N GLY A 9 11.03 -0.11 -4.29
CA GLY A 9 11.80 0.83 -3.48
C GLY A 9 11.62 0.61 -1.98
N GLY A 10 12.73 0.77 -1.25
CA GLY A 10 12.74 0.73 0.22
C GLY A 10 14.11 0.35 0.75
N LYS A 11 14.67 1.15 1.66
CA LYS A 11 16.01 0.92 2.21
C LYS A 11 16.13 -0.34 3.10
N GLY A 12 15.02 -1.05 3.36
CA GLY A 12 15.02 -2.35 4.05
C GLY A 12 15.66 -2.39 5.46
N LEU A 13 15.95 -1.26 6.08
CA LEU A 13 16.75 -1.11 7.31
C LEU A 13 16.27 -1.95 8.49
N ARG A 14 15.02 -2.38 8.50
CA ARG A 14 14.41 -3.18 9.58
C ARG A 14 14.71 -4.68 9.48
N MET A 15 15.28 -5.14 8.37
CA MET A 15 15.49 -6.57 8.12
C MET A 15 16.88 -7.05 8.60
N GLY A 16 17.83 -6.13 8.90
CA GLY A 16 19.20 -6.48 9.30
C GLY A 16 19.99 -7.25 8.23
N ALA A 17 19.50 -7.28 6.99
CA ALA A 17 20.16 -7.94 5.87
C ALA A 17 21.00 -6.92 5.06
N ASP A 18 22.12 -7.38 4.52
CA ASP A 18 23.00 -6.57 3.67
C ASP A 18 22.39 -6.23 2.30
N ILE A 19 21.30 -6.91 1.92
CA ILE A 19 20.58 -6.71 0.66
C ILE A 19 19.19 -6.11 0.89
N PRO A 20 18.67 -5.28 -0.04
CA PRO A 20 17.31 -4.75 0.04
C PRO A 20 16.27 -5.88 0.07
N LYS A 21 15.29 -5.74 0.96
CA LYS A 21 14.31 -6.79 1.28
C LYS A 21 13.53 -7.35 0.08
N GLN A 22 13.30 -6.54 -0.96
CA GLN A 22 12.62 -6.96 -2.20
C GLN A 22 13.40 -7.99 -2.99
N PHE A 23 14.70 -8.10 -2.74
CA PHE A 23 15.59 -9.05 -3.40
C PHE A 23 15.89 -10.30 -2.56
N ILE A 24 15.39 -10.36 -1.33
CA ILE A 24 15.47 -11.59 -0.53
C ILE A 24 14.66 -12.67 -1.22
N GLU A 25 15.22 -13.87 -1.27
CA GLU A 25 14.56 -15.03 -1.84
C GLU A 25 13.57 -15.67 -0.86
N ILE A 26 12.45 -16.10 -1.38
CA ILE A 26 11.48 -16.99 -0.73
C ILE A 26 11.14 -18.12 -1.69
N GLY A 27 11.28 -19.37 -1.25
CA GLY A 27 11.11 -20.53 -2.13
C GLY A 27 12.03 -20.47 -3.37
N GLY A 28 13.28 -20.01 -3.22
CA GLY A 28 14.28 -19.95 -4.28
C GLY A 28 14.08 -18.88 -5.35
N LEU A 29 13.21 -17.90 -5.12
CA LEU A 29 12.99 -16.77 -6.05
C LEU A 29 12.86 -15.44 -5.29
N PRO A 30 13.51 -14.35 -5.74
CA PRO A 30 13.36 -13.04 -5.13
C PRO A 30 11.91 -12.61 -4.98
N ILE A 31 11.56 -12.01 -3.82
CA ILE A 31 10.21 -11.54 -3.52
C ILE A 31 9.64 -10.70 -4.67
N LEU A 32 10.44 -9.79 -5.22
CA LEU A 32 10.02 -8.90 -6.29
C LEU A 32 9.67 -9.66 -7.58
N MET A 33 10.42 -10.71 -7.92
CA MET A 33 10.11 -11.56 -9.08
C MET A 33 8.78 -12.29 -8.88
N ARG A 34 8.53 -12.84 -7.69
CA ARG A 34 7.24 -13.45 -7.37
C ARG A 34 6.09 -12.47 -7.49
N THR A 35 6.30 -11.23 -7.04
CA THR A 35 5.30 -10.18 -7.20
C THR A 35 5.00 -9.87 -8.67
N ILE A 36 6.03 -9.76 -9.51
CA ILE A 36 5.84 -9.54 -10.95
C ILE A 36 5.06 -10.70 -11.58
N LEU A 37 5.45 -11.94 -11.26
CA LEU A 37 4.78 -13.13 -11.80
C LEU A 37 3.28 -13.18 -11.45
N ARG A 38 2.87 -12.70 -10.28
CA ARG A 38 1.43 -12.60 -9.93
C ARG A 38 0.65 -11.70 -10.87
N PHE A 39 1.23 -10.58 -11.28
CA PHE A 39 0.59 -9.70 -12.26
C PHE A 39 0.64 -10.29 -13.68
N ARG A 40 1.63 -11.13 -13.99
CA ARG A 40 1.67 -11.88 -15.25
C ARG A 40 0.60 -12.99 -15.31
N GLU A 41 0.33 -13.65 -14.19
CA GLU A 41 -0.79 -14.60 -14.09
C GLU A 41 -2.16 -13.93 -14.33
N TYR A 42 -2.33 -12.67 -13.90
CA TYR A 42 -3.51 -11.87 -14.24
C TYR A 42 -3.57 -11.55 -15.74
N GLY A 43 -2.47 -11.27 -16.40
CA GLY A 43 -2.30 -11.25 -17.86
C GLY A 43 -2.23 -9.86 -18.48
N ASP A 44 -3.28 -9.07 -18.42
CA ASP A 44 -3.52 -7.96 -19.37
C ASP A 44 -2.88 -6.60 -19.02
N ALA A 45 -2.08 -6.50 -17.95
CA ALA A 45 -1.48 -5.24 -17.54
C ALA A 45 -0.01 -5.11 -17.98
N SER A 46 0.35 -3.97 -18.57
CA SER A 46 1.74 -3.59 -18.77
C SER A 46 2.40 -3.25 -17.46
N ILE A 47 3.54 -3.87 -17.16
CA ILE A 47 4.25 -3.70 -15.88
C ILE A 47 5.26 -2.55 -15.99
N ILE A 48 5.21 -1.63 -15.01
CA ILE A 48 6.23 -0.62 -14.77
C ILE A 48 6.84 -0.89 -13.39
N LEU A 49 8.10 -1.31 -13.40
CA LEU A 49 8.85 -1.59 -12.18
C LEU A 49 9.57 -0.33 -11.72
N VAL A 50 9.33 0.10 -10.48
CA VAL A 50 10.01 1.26 -9.90
C VAL A 50 11.14 0.78 -9.00
N LEU A 51 12.36 1.14 -9.33
CA LEU A 51 13.55 0.80 -8.55
C LEU A 51 14.44 2.02 -8.32
N PRO A 52 15.06 2.16 -7.12
CA PRO A 52 16.14 3.09 -6.91
C PRO A 52 17.27 2.86 -7.94
N LYS A 53 17.87 3.93 -8.43
CA LYS A 53 18.88 3.88 -9.50
C LYS A 53 20.07 3.00 -9.16
N ASP A 54 20.51 3.08 -7.91
CA ASP A 54 21.62 2.29 -7.35
C ASP A 54 21.31 0.79 -7.22
N GLN A 55 20.06 0.39 -7.32
CA GLN A 55 19.63 -1.01 -7.21
C GLN A 55 19.32 -1.67 -8.57
N GLN A 56 19.24 -0.90 -9.64
CA GLN A 56 18.87 -1.42 -10.96
C GLN A 56 19.91 -2.40 -11.53
N ASN A 57 21.20 -2.13 -11.33
CA ASN A 57 22.28 -3.04 -11.78
C ASN A 57 22.23 -4.38 -11.02
N TYR A 58 21.96 -4.32 -9.70
CA TYR A 58 21.81 -5.53 -8.90
C TYR A 58 20.58 -6.33 -9.31
N TRP A 59 19.47 -5.65 -9.61
CA TRP A 59 18.28 -6.29 -10.17
C TRP A 59 18.54 -6.99 -11.50
N GLN A 60 19.24 -6.34 -12.43
CA GLN A 60 19.61 -6.94 -13.70
C GLN A 60 20.47 -8.20 -13.51
N HIS A 61 21.42 -8.17 -12.56
CA HIS A 61 22.22 -9.35 -12.21
C HIS A 61 21.32 -10.49 -11.70
N LEU A 62 20.37 -10.21 -10.79
CA LEU A 62 19.44 -11.22 -10.33
C LEU A 62 18.58 -11.80 -11.46
N CYS A 63 18.12 -10.97 -12.40
CA CYS A 63 17.39 -11.45 -13.58
C CYS A 63 18.22 -12.44 -14.41
N GLN A 64 19.52 -12.20 -14.57
CA GLN A 64 20.41 -13.14 -15.26
C GLN A 64 20.57 -14.45 -14.46
N VAL A 65 20.81 -14.37 -13.16
CA VAL A 65 20.98 -15.55 -12.28
C VAL A 65 19.75 -16.45 -12.28
N HIS A 66 18.56 -15.86 -12.21
CA HIS A 66 17.29 -16.59 -12.15
C HIS A 66 16.64 -16.82 -13.53
N HIS A 67 17.31 -16.47 -14.62
CA HIS A 67 16.77 -16.55 -15.99
C HIS A 67 15.37 -15.88 -16.11
N PHE A 68 15.21 -14.73 -15.42
CA PHE A 68 13.96 -14.00 -15.39
C PHE A 68 13.84 -13.10 -16.63
N THR A 69 12.93 -13.47 -17.54
CA THR A 69 12.79 -12.85 -18.88
C THR A 69 11.46 -12.13 -19.06
N GLU A 70 10.74 -11.83 -17.96
CA GLU A 70 9.48 -11.10 -18.02
C GLU A 70 9.67 -9.69 -18.60
N ASP A 71 8.67 -9.23 -19.35
CA ASP A 71 8.71 -7.91 -19.98
C ASP A 71 8.18 -6.83 -19.02
N TYR A 72 8.93 -5.76 -18.82
CA TYR A 72 8.55 -4.62 -17.99
C TYR A 72 9.37 -3.38 -18.34
N GLN A 73 8.82 -2.20 -18.07
CA GLN A 73 9.56 -0.94 -18.12
C GLN A 73 10.13 -0.62 -16.73
N ILE A 74 11.29 0.04 -16.67
CA ILE A 74 11.88 0.51 -15.41
C ILE A 74 11.68 2.02 -15.29
N ALA A 75 11.14 2.44 -14.14
CA ALA A 75 11.11 3.83 -13.70
C ALA A 75 12.07 4.03 -12.53
N ASP A 76 12.73 5.20 -12.49
CA ASP A 76 13.60 5.56 -11.38
C ASP A 76 12.79 5.83 -10.10
N GLY A 77 13.24 5.29 -8.97
CA GLY A 77 12.71 5.66 -7.67
C GLY A 77 12.99 7.12 -7.32
N GLY A 78 12.04 7.77 -6.67
CA GLY A 78 12.19 9.14 -6.14
C GLY A 78 12.60 9.14 -4.66
N SER A 79 12.73 10.35 -4.08
CA SER A 79 13.05 10.55 -2.66
C SER A 79 11.97 9.97 -1.74
N GLU A 80 10.72 10.06 -2.18
CA GLU A 80 9.53 9.55 -1.48
C GLU A 80 8.72 8.63 -2.40
N ARG A 81 7.79 7.86 -1.80
CA ARG A 81 6.85 7.01 -2.54
C ARG A 81 6.09 7.81 -3.61
N PHE A 82 5.64 9.01 -3.27
CA PHE A 82 4.94 9.91 -4.18
C PHE A 82 5.75 10.20 -5.46
N PHE A 83 7.00 10.60 -5.33
CA PHE A 83 7.85 10.91 -6.49
C PHE A 83 8.21 9.66 -7.30
N SER A 84 8.34 8.52 -6.64
CA SER A 84 8.54 7.22 -7.29
C SER A 84 7.39 6.88 -8.23
N ILE A 85 6.15 7.04 -7.75
CA ILE A 85 4.94 6.80 -8.57
C ILE A 85 4.81 7.85 -9.67
N LYS A 86 5.10 9.11 -9.37
CA LYS A 86 5.08 10.19 -10.37
C LYS A 86 6.03 9.90 -11.53
N ASN A 87 7.23 9.36 -11.25
CA ASN A 87 8.16 8.94 -12.30
C ASN A 87 7.60 7.78 -13.15
N ALA A 88 6.94 6.81 -12.53
CA ALA A 88 6.31 5.71 -13.24
C ALA A 88 5.12 6.19 -14.11
N LEU A 89 4.28 7.08 -13.58
CA LEU A 89 3.16 7.66 -14.32
C LEU A 89 3.59 8.47 -15.55
N ALA A 90 4.81 9.01 -15.53
CA ALA A 90 5.37 9.71 -16.68
C ALA A 90 5.71 8.79 -17.85
N LEU A 91 5.84 7.47 -17.63
CA LEU A 91 6.04 6.47 -18.69
C LEU A 91 4.73 6.05 -19.37
N ILE A 92 3.59 6.35 -18.75
CA ILE A 92 2.28 6.09 -19.33
C ILE A 92 1.92 7.27 -20.25
N PRO A 93 1.52 7.04 -21.52
CA PRO A 93 1.10 8.10 -22.43
C PRO A 93 0.04 9.01 -21.83
N ASP A 94 0.06 10.30 -22.17
CA ASP A 94 -0.88 11.27 -21.58
C ASP A 94 -2.33 11.08 -22.02
N ASP A 95 -2.52 10.50 -23.18
CA ASP A 95 -3.83 10.14 -23.77
C ASP A 95 -4.27 8.71 -23.42
N ALA A 96 -3.46 7.97 -22.64
CA ALA A 96 -3.79 6.61 -22.26
C ALA A 96 -5.13 6.53 -21.50
N GLN A 97 -5.94 5.57 -21.88
CA GLN A 97 -7.21 5.23 -21.24
C GLN A 97 -7.11 3.85 -20.60
N GLY A 98 -7.82 3.63 -19.50
CA GLY A 98 -7.85 2.38 -18.77
C GLY A 98 -7.54 2.58 -17.30
N VAL A 99 -6.98 1.55 -16.67
CA VAL A 99 -6.71 1.50 -15.24
C VAL A 99 -5.21 1.38 -14.98
N VAL A 100 -4.72 2.10 -13.99
CA VAL A 100 -3.40 1.92 -13.41
C VAL A 100 -3.52 1.43 -11.97
N ALA A 101 -2.88 0.32 -11.66
CA ALA A 101 -2.79 -0.22 -10.30
C ALA A 101 -1.38 -0.01 -9.74
N VAL A 102 -1.29 0.42 -8.48
CA VAL A 102 -0.02 0.55 -7.76
C VAL A 102 0.09 -0.54 -6.71
N HIS A 103 1.19 -1.26 -6.73
CA HIS A 103 1.40 -2.41 -5.85
C HIS A 103 2.77 -2.38 -5.15
N ASP A 104 2.78 -2.78 -3.89
CA ASP A 104 4.03 -2.96 -3.13
C ASP A 104 4.79 -4.20 -3.64
N GLY A 105 6.02 -4.03 -4.15
CA GLY A 105 6.86 -5.13 -4.65
C GLY A 105 7.28 -6.16 -3.58
N VAL A 106 6.92 -5.93 -2.33
CA VAL A 106 7.14 -6.84 -1.20
C VAL A 106 5.84 -7.50 -0.70
N ARG A 107 4.82 -7.57 -1.56
CA ARG A 107 3.58 -8.32 -1.35
C ARG A 107 3.41 -9.37 -2.46
N PRO A 108 4.07 -10.52 -2.38
CA PRO A 108 4.08 -11.51 -3.46
C PRO A 108 2.82 -12.38 -3.54
N PHE A 109 1.82 -12.17 -2.69
CA PHE A 109 0.67 -13.07 -2.55
C PHE A 109 -0.72 -12.41 -2.75
N PRO A 110 -0.89 -11.32 -3.56
CA PRO A 110 -2.24 -10.98 -3.96
C PRO A 110 -2.80 -12.13 -4.79
N SER A 111 -4.05 -12.53 -4.56
CA SER A 111 -4.65 -13.52 -5.45
C SER A 111 -4.99 -12.89 -6.81
N VAL A 112 -5.01 -13.71 -7.87
CA VAL A 112 -5.35 -13.23 -9.22
C VAL A 112 -6.75 -12.64 -9.23
N GLU A 113 -7.68 -13.20 -8.45
CA GLU A 113 -9.05 -12.72 -8.31
C GLU A 113 -9.12 -11.34 -7.64
N VAL A 114 -8.23 -11.07 -6.65
CA VAL A 114 -8.13 -9.74 -6.03
C VAL A 114 -7.58 -8.72 -7.02
N ILE A 115 -6.54 -9.09 -7.78
CA ILE A 115 -6.00 -8.22 -8.83
C ILE A 115 -7.11 -7.91 -9.86
N ALA A 116 -7.77 -8.92 -10.39
CA ALA A 116 -8.86 -8.77 -11.35
C ALA A 116 -9.98 -7.86 -10.82
N ARG A 117 -10.44 -8.12 -9.58
CA ARG A 117 -11.47 -7.32 -8.92
C ARG A 117 -11.07 -5.86 -8.80
N CYS A 118 -9.82 -5.56 -8.45
CA CYS A 118 -9.33 -4.19 -8.36
C CYS A 118 -9.41 -3.49 -9.73
N PHE A 119 -8.93 -4.13 -10.80
CA PHE A 119 -8.97 -3.56 -12.14
C PHE A 119 -10.42 -3.38 -12.66
N GLU A 120 -11.27 -4.38 -12.49
CA GLU A 120 -12.67 -4.32 -12.92
C GLU A 120 -13.45 -3.24 -12.17
N THR A 121 -13.32 -3.17 -10.83
CA THR A 121 -14.00 -2.16 -10.03
C THR A 121 -13.50 -0.76 -10.38
N ALA A 122 -12.19 -0.55 -10.51
CA ALA A 122 -11.64 0.75 -10.88
C ALA A 122 -12.11 1.19 -12.28
N ARG A 123 -12.29 0.26 -13.22
CA ARG A 123 -12.83 0.56 -14.56
C ARG A 123 -14.29 1.03 -14.50
N GLN A 124 -15.06 0.54 -13.53
CA GLN A 124 -16.48 0.90 -13.37
C GLN A 124 -16.68 2.16 -12.52
N THR A 125 -15.86 2.35 -11.47
CA THR A 125 -16.07 3.38 -10.43
C THR A 125 -14.98 4.44 -10.38
N GLY A 126 -13.90 4.26 -11.13
CA GLY A 126 -12.73 5.14 -11.14
C GLY A 126 -11.68 4.78 -10.10
N THR A 127 -12.02 4.01 -9.05
CA THR A 127 -11.09 3.63 -7.97
C THR A 127 -11.39 2.25 -7.41
N ALA A 128 -10.36 1.53 -6.94
CA ALA A 128 -10.54 0.31 -6.15
C ALA A 128 -9.36 0.08 -5.21
N VAL A 129 -9.66 -0.12 -3.93
CA VAL A 129 -8.67 -0.37 -2.89
C VAL A 129 -9.02 -1.65 -2.13
N PRO A 130 -8.18 -2.69 -2.17
CA PRO A 130 -8.45 -3.93 -1.47
C PRO A 130 -8.24 -3.77 0.02
N VAL A 131 -9.16 -4.33 0.79
CA VAL A 131 -9.16 -4.26 2.26
C VAL A 131 -9.49 -5.60 2.87
N ILE A 132 -8.98 -5.81 4.10
CA ILE A 132 -9.37 -6.97 4.92
C ILE A 132 -9.90 -6.49 6.28
N PRO A 133 -10.78 -7.29 6.92
CA PRO A 133 -11.28 -6.97 8.26
C PRO A 133 -10.16 -6.92 9.29
N VAL A 134 -10.28 -6.03 10.26
CA VAL A 134 -9.44 -6.04 11.46
C VAL A 134 -9.92 -7.15 12.39
N VAL A 135 -9.03 -8.09 12.71
CA VAL A 135 -9.31 -9.22 13.61
C VAL A 135 -9.04 -8.84 15.06
N GLU A 136 -7.95 -8.09 15.29
CA GLU A 136 -7.48 -7.70 16.61
C GLU A 136 -8.33 -6.58 17.22
N THR A 137 -8.29 -6.46 18.55
CA THR A 137 -8.90 -5.31 19.25
C THR A 137 -8.03 -4.07 19.04
N ILE A 138 -8.65 -2.99 18.57
CA ILE A 138 -7.98 -1.71 18.32
C ILE A 138 -8.23 -0.77 19.50
N ARG A 139 -7.18 -0.03 19.90
CA ARG A 139 -7.29 1.09 20.81
C ARG A 139 -6.81 2.37 20.15
N HIS A 140 -7.59 3.40 20.24
CA HIS A 140 -7.16 4.76 19.92
C HIS A 140 -6.30 5.28 21.08
N ILE A 141 -5.13 5.81 20.77
CA ILE A 141 -4.21 6.43 21.74
C ILE A 141 -4.29 7.94 21.52
N GLU A 142 -4.73 8.65 22.53
CA GLU A 142 -4.70 10.12 22.49
C GLU A 142 -3.25 10.59 22.61
N PRO A 143 -2.79 11.48 21.69
CA PRO A 143 -1.45 12.06 21.80
C PRO A 143 -1.34 12.82 23.12
N THR A 144 -0.34 12.51 23.93
CA THR A 144 0.00 13.32 25.11
C THR A 144 0.48 14.68 24.62
N GLN A 145 -0.27 15.73 24.93
CA GLN A 145 0.29 17.08 24.85
C GLN A 145 1.44 17.14 25.88
N PRO A 146 2.65 17.58 25.52
CA PRO A 146 3.68 17.85 26.49
C PRO A 146 3.17 19.00 27.39
N GLN A 147 2.65 18.62 28.58
CA GLN A 147 2.40 19.62 29.61
C GLN A 147 3.79 20.13 30.04
N ALA A 148 4.10 21.35 29.63
CA ALA A 148 5.16 22.12 30.25
C ALA A 148 4.77 22.36 31.71
N GLN A 149 5.14 21.43 32.60
CA GLN A 149 5.11 21.73 34.02
C GLN A 149 6.21 22.73 34.32
N PRO A 150 5.88 23.90 34.88
CA PRO A 150 6.91 24.77 35.39
C PRO A 150 7.63 24.02 36.52
N LEU A 151 8.94 23.90 36.42
CA LEU A 151 9.78 23.37 37.49
C LEU A 151 9.51 24.13 38.79
N PRO A 152 9.19 23.43 39.90
CA PRO A 152 9.06 24.11 41.19
C PRO A 152 10.42 24.76 41.53
N LYS A 153 10.40 26.07 41.71
CA LYS A 153 11.55 26.80 42.23
C LYS A 153 11.72 26.43 43.68
N GLY A 154 12.84 25.78 44.02
CA GLY A 154 13.34 25.64 45.38
C GLY A 154 12.88 24.39 46.12
N GLY A 155 13.77 23.41 46.27
CA GLY A 155 13.68 22.27 47.17
C GLY A 155 15.04 21.56 47.19
N GLU A 156 15.69 21.52 48.35
CA GLU A 156 17.01 20.94 48.57
C GLU A 156 17.08 19.42 48.29
N PRO A 157 18.28 18.86 47.97
CA PRO A 157 18.40 17.45 47.61
C PRO A 157 18.35 16.54 48.85
N GLY A 158 17.22 15.93 49.10
CA GLY A 158 17.04 14.86 50.04
C GLY A 158 17.54 13.52 49.48
N GLY A 159 18.58 12.93 50.09
CA GLY A 159 19.16 11.66 49.67
C GLY A 159 18.19 10.48 49.83
N CYS A 160 18.07 9.67 48.83
CA CYS A 160 17.48 8.33 48.89
C CYS A 160 18.56 7.25 48.83
N SER A 161 18.90 6.71 49.97
CA SER A 161 19.60 5.43 50.11
C SER A 161 18.54 4.31 50.09
N GLY A 162 18.59 3.41 49.11
CA GLY A 162 17.73 2.23 49.13
C GLY A 162 17.76 1.50 47.79
N LYS A 163 18.43 0.37 47.73
CA LYS A 163 18.42 -0.59 46.62
C LYS A 163 17.02 -1.11 46.41
N SER A 164 16.38 -0.78 45.29
CA SER A 164 15.26 -1.56 44.77
C SER A 164 15.26 -1.46 43.25
N ASN A 165 15.15 -2.61 42.60
CA ASN A 165 14.99 -2.79 41.16
C ASN A 165 13.92 -1.84 40.60
N CYS A 166 14.37 -0.75 40.00
CA CYS A 166 13.47 0.11 39.24
C CYS A 166 13.33 -0.50 37.86
N SER A 167 12.45 -1.49 37.72
CA SER A 167 11.81 -1.79 36.45
C SER A 167 11.05 -0.54 36.09
N LEU A 168 11.52 0.19 35.09
CA LEU A 168 10.79 1.32 34.51
C LEU A 168 9.36 0.87 34.18
N PRO A 169 8.33 1.46 34.77
CA PRO A 169 6.98 1.18 34.32
C PRO A 169 6.89 1.64 32.88
N ILE A 170 6.53 0.72 31.98
CA ILE A 170 6.14 1.04 30.62
C ILE A 170 5.10 2.18 30.72
N GLY A 171 5.59 3.40 30.43
CA GLY A 171 4.86 4.62 30.23
C GLY A 171 3.53 4.81 30.96
N ARG A 172 3.51 5.49 32.09
CA ARG A 172 2.45 6.45 32.36
C ARG A 172 2.72 7.70 31.49
N ALA A 173 2.57 7.56 30.18
CA ALA A 173 2.20 8.68 29.35
C ALA A 173 0.76 9.02 29.76
N GLY A 174 0.51 10.23 30.24
CA GLY A 174 -0.82 10.70 30.65
C GLY A 174 -1.78 10.93 29.47
N GLY A 175 -1.78 10.05 28.48
CA GLY A 175 -2.70 10.01 27.35
C GLY A 175 -3.79 8.95 27.62
N GLY A 176 -5.05 9.33 27.47
CA GLY A 176 -6.16 8.40 27.47
C GLY A 176 -6.04 7.39 26.33
N SER A 177 -6.60 6.21 26.52
CA SER A 177 -6.83 5.28 25.41
C SER A 177 -8.26 4.78 25.45
N SER A 178 -8.90 4.69 24.29
CA SER A 178 -10.26 4.20 24.14
C SER A 178 -10.32 3.02 23.19
N THR A 179 -11.21 2.08 23.45
CA THR A 179 -11.49 0.99 22.52
C THR A 179 -12.35 1.55 21.39
N VAL A 180 -11.99 1.25 20.16
CA VAL A 180 -12.76 1.63 18.96
C VAL A 180 -13.48 0.42 18.38
N PRO A 181 -14.67 0.59 17.78
CA PRO A 181 -15.41 -0.50 17.13
C PRO A 181 -14.62 -1.01 15.90
N ARG A 182 -14.00 -2.17 16.01
CA ARG A 182 -13.19 -2.74 14.90
C ARG A 182 -13.98 -2.98 13.61
N SER A 183 -15.30 -3.06 13.68
CA SER A 183 -16.20 -3.19 12.54
C SER A 183 -16.15 -1.99 11.58
N GLU A 184 -15.77 -0.81 12.09
CA GLU A 184 -15.65 0.44 11.32
C GLU A 184 -14.28 0.60 10.65
N TYR A 185 -13.33 -0.30 10.94
CA TYR A 185 -11.95 -0.21 10.43
C TYR A 185 -11.64 -1.36 9.49
N ARG A 186 -10.78 -1.09 8.53
CA ARG A 186 -10.23 -2.07 7.58
C ARG A 186 -8.73 -1.89 7.47
N LEU A 187 -8.03 -3.00 7.26
CA LEU A 187 -6.61 -2.96 6.88
C LEU A 187 -6.53 -2.84 5.36
N VAL A 188 -5.87 -1.79 4.91
CA VAL A 188 -5.68 -1.50 3.49
C VAL A 188 -4.54 -2.35 2.93
N GLN A 189 -4.76 -2.85 1.72
CA GLN A 189 -3.74 -3.59 0.97
C GLN A 189 -3.47 -2.90 -0.39
N THR A 190 -2.60 -3.50 -1.18
CA THR A 190 -2.38 -3.21 -2.58
C THR A 190 -2.60 -4.49 -3.41
N PRO A 191 -2.95 -4.42 -4.70
CA PRO A 191 -2.87 -3.26 -5.59
C PRO A 191 -4.00 -2.25 -5.35
N GLN A 192 -3.68 -0.95 -5.34
CA GLN A 192 -4.65 0.13 -5.36
C GLN A 192 -4.81 0.59 -6.81
N ALA A 193 -6.00 0.47 -7.36
CA ALA A 193 -6.27 0.69 -8.77
C ALA A 193 -7.13 1.93 -9.01
N PHE A 194 -6.79 2.69 -10.04
CA PHE A 194 -7.43 3.97 -10.37
C PHE A 194 -7.58 4.13 -11.89
N ASP A 195 -8.56 4.89 -12.31
CA ASP A 195 -8.57 5.45 -13.66
C ASP A 195 -7.25 6.20 -13.92
N ILE A 196 -6.63 5.99 -15.08
CA ILE A 196 -5.31 6.55 -15.41
C ILE A 196 -5.33 8.08 -15.37
N GLN A 197 -6.36 8.71 -15.95
CA GLN A 197 -6.43 10.17 -16.02
C GLN A 197 -6.65 10.78 -14.64
N LEU A 198 -7.53 10.19 -13.83
CA LEU A 198 -7.73 10.58 -12.44
C LEU A 198 -6.42 10.51 -11.66
N HIS A 199 -5.72 9.39 -11.75
CA HIS A 199 -4.48 9.16 -10.99
C HIS A 199 -3.36 10.13 -11.43
N LYS A 200 -3.18 10.33 -12.74
CA LYS A 200 -2.24 11.32 -13.27
C LYS A 200 -2.55 12.74 -12.78
N GLN A 201 -3.83 13.13 -12.76
CA GLN A 201 -4.26 14.45 -12.26
C GLN A 201 -3.99 14.59 -10.76
N ALA A 202 -4.30 13.57 -9.96
CA ALA A 202 -4.02 13.57 -8.53
C ALA A 202 -2.53 13.74 -8.21
N TYR A 203 -1.65 13.18 -9.03
CA TYR A 203 -0.19 13.31 -8.86
C TYR A 203 0.41 14.62 -9.40
N ARG A 204 -0.39 15.52 -9.97
CA ARG A 204 0.03 16.90 -10.31
C ARG A 204 0.04 17.83 -9.09
N GLN A 205 -0.67 17.48 -8.01
CA GLN A 205 -0.67 18.27 -6.78
C GLN A 205 0.71 18.27 -6.11
N PRO A 206 1.04 19.30 -5.28
CA PRO A 206 2.25 19.29 -4.47
C PRO A 206 2.27 18.13 -3.49
N PHE A 207 3.46 17.59 -3.22
CA PHE A 207 3.67 16.57 -2.19
C PHE A 207 3.22 17.07 -0.81
N ASN A 208 2.67 16.16 -0.02
CA ASN A 208 2.26 16.38 1.35
C ASN A 208 2.66 15.16 2.19
N ASP A 209 3.19 15.36 3.38
CA ASP A 209 3.62 14.30 4.31
C ASP A 209 2.46 13.38 4.75
N GLY A 210 1.21 13.83 4.60
CA GLY A 210 0.01 13.03 4.84
C GLY A 210 -0.29 11.98 3.74
N PHE A 211 0.46 11.96 2.63
CA PHE A 211 0.29 10.98 1.58
C PHE A 211 0.93 9.64 1.95
N THR A 212 0.15 8.76 2.57
CA THR A 212 0.60 7.45 3.03
C THR A 212 0.50 6.36 1.97
N ASP A 213 -0.46 6.51 1.04
CA ASP A 213 -0.75 5.59 -0.05
C ASP A 213 -1.39 6.34 -1.24
N ASP A 214 -1.77 5.62 -2.33
CA ASP A 214 -2.37 6.25 -3.50
C ASP A 214 -3.79 6.74 -3.25
N ALA A 215 -4.53 6.03 -2.40
CA ALA A 215 -5.87 6.44 -2.00
C ALA A 215 -5.84 7.82 -1.35
N SER A 216 -4.93 8.07 -0.40
CA SER A 216 -4.80 9.36 0.28
C SER A 216 -4.41 10.50 -0.67
N VAL A 217 -3.64 10.21 -1.74
CA VAL A 217 -3.32 11.18 -2.79
C VAL A 217 -4.57 11.58 -3.59
N VAL A 218 -5.37 10.58 -3.99
CA VAL A 218 -6.61 10.81 -4.75
C VAL A 218 -7.67 11.51 -3.91
N GLU A 219 -7.84 11.11 -2.64
CA GLU A 219 -8.74 11.78 -1.69
C GLU A 219 -8.39 13.26 -1.50
N ALA A 220 -7.10 13.56 -1.30
CA ALA A 220 -6.63 14.94 -1.15
C ALA A 220 -6.83 15.77 -2.43
N TYR A 221 -6.73 15.16 -3.61
CA TYR A 221 -7.03 15.81 -4.88
C TYR A 221 -8.51 16.19 -4.97
N TRP A 222 -9.41 15.28 -4.64
CA TRP A 222 -10.85 15.54 -4.66
C TRP A 222 -11.28 16.61 -3.67
N LEU A 223 -10.72 16.62 -2.45
CA LEU A 223 -11.04 17.64 -1.45
C LEU A 223 -10.66 19.06 -1.89
N LYS A 224 -9.68 19.20 -2.80
CA LYS A 224 -9.23 20.50 -3.32
C LYS A 224 -9.92 20.90 -4.62
N THR A 225 -10.50 19.93 -5.34
CA THR A 225 -11.15 20.17 -6.62
C THR A 225 -12.65 20.32 -6.38
N PRO A 226 -13.23 21.55 -6.45
CA PRO A 226 -14.67 21.70 -6.36
C PRO A 226 -15.32 20.87 -7.46
N LEU A 227 -16.22 19.96 -7.08
CA LEU A 227 -17.04 19.22 -8.02
C LEU A 227 -17.76 20.23 -8.95
N GLN A 228 -17.33 20.34 -10.17
CA GLN A 228 -18.15 20.92 -11.21
C GLN A 228 -19.23 19.90 -11.53
N LEU A 229 -20.32 19.92 -10.74
CA LEU A 229 -21.57 19.29 -11.15
C LEU A 229 -21.97 19.93 -12.49
N PRO A 230 -22.29 19.15 -13.54
CA PRO A 230 -22.91 19.72 -14.71
C PRO A 230 -24.18 20.43 -14.23
N ARG A 231 -24.23 21.75 -14.42
CA ARG A 231 -25.45 22.52 -14.19
C ARG A 231 -26.46 22.00 -15.19
N GLY A 232 -27.49 21.34 -14.64
CA GLY A 232 -28.56 20.74 -15.42
C GLY A 232 -29.18 21.73 -16.35
N GLY A 233 -29.15 21.38 -17.64
CA GLY A 233 -30.18 21.77 -18.62
C GLY A 233 -31.26 20.71 -18.52
N GLU A 234 -32.50 21.17 -18.43
CA GLU A 234 -33.72 20.40 -18.29
C GLU A 234 -33.82 19.29 -19.35
N SER A 235 -34.01 18.05 -18.93
CA SER A 235 -34.90 17.12 -19.61
C SER A 235 -35.28 15.96 -18.68
N GLU A 236 -36.58 15.78 -18.60
CA GLU A 236 -37.32 14.80 -17.84
C GLU A 236 -37.02 13.35 -18.22
N THR A 237 -37.28 12.47 -17.26
CA THR A 237 -37.46 11.02 -17.33
C THR A 237 -36.26 10.12 -17.62
N ALA A 238 -35.64 9.66 -16.54
CA ALA A 238 -35.08 8.31 -16.46
C ALA A 238 -35.16 7.80 -15.02
N SER A 239 -35.77 6.65 -14.88
CA SER A 239 -36.02 5.88 -13.66
C SER A 239 -34.82 5.77 -12.73
N GLN A 240 -35.12 6.02 -11.45
CA GLN A 240 -34.24 5.77 -10.30
C GLN A 240 -33.87 4.29 -10.21
N GLU A 241 -32.64 3.96 -10.56
CA GLU A 241 -31.92 2.84 -9.98
C GLU A 241 -30.77 3.38 -9.13
N ALA A 242 -30.86 3.13 -7.85
CA ALA A 242 -29.98 3.64 -6.83
C ALA A 242 -28.54 3.13 -7.02
N SER A 243 -27.63 4.03 -7.35
CA SER A 243 -26.18 3.77 -7.17
C SER A 243 -25.87 3.62 -5.67
N PRO A 244 -25.09 2.62 -5.23
CA PRO A 244 -24.72 2.46 -3.84
C PRO A 244 -23.60 3.46 -3.47
N ARG A 245 -23.95 4.72 -3.29
CA ARG A 245 -23.03 5.78 -2.84
C ARG A 245 -23.50 6.32 -1.50
N GLY A 246 -23.09 5.65 -0.41
CA GLY A 246 -23.28 6.16 0.92
C GLY A 246 -22.15 7.13 1.30
N GLY A 247 -22.51 8.36 1.69
CA GLY A 247 -21.67 9.33 2.38
C GLY A 247 -20.88 10.27 1.47
N LEU A 248 -21.25 11.57 1.45
CA LEU A 248 -20.75 12.64 0.59
C LEU A 248 -20.92 12.26 -0.90
N GLU A 249 -22.05 12.57 -1.45
CA GLU A 249 -22.45 12.21 -2.80
C GLU A 249 -21.35 12.56 -3.83
N GLY A 250 -20.67 11.53 -4.35
CA GLY A 250 -19.84 11.63 -5.54
C GLY A 250 -18.32 11.48 -5.36
N VAL A 251 -17.76 11.45 -4.15
CA VAL A 251 -16.32 11.41 -3.93
C VAL A 251 -15.95 10.37 -2.86
N GLY A 252 -15.42 9.25 -3.26
CA GLY A 252 -14.99 8.22 -2.31
C GLY A 252 -14.16 7.13 -2.97
N ILE A 253 -13.23 6.58 -2.21
CA ILE A 253 -12.48 5.39 -2.61
C ILE A 253 -13.40 4.17 -2.52
N THR A 254 -13.52 3.44 -3.61
CA THR A 254 -14.26 2.18 -3.64
C THR A 254 -13.44 1.08 -2.98
N LEU A 255 -13.97 0.50 -1.90
CA LEU A 255 -13.31 -0.61 -1.21
C LEU A 255 -13.73 -1.94 -1.82
N VAL A 256 -12.79 -2.85 -2.00
CA VAL A 256 -13.02 -4.21 -2.47
C VAL A 256 -12.44 -5.22 -1.48
N GLU A 257 -12.94 -6.45 -1.52
CA GLU A 257 -12.40 -7.50 -0.65
C GLU A 257 -11.00 -7.92 -1.12
N GLY A 258 -10.03 -7.88 -0.20
CA GLY A 258 -8.67 -8.39 -0.37
C GLY A 258 -8.52 -9.84 0.06
N ASN A 259 -7.28 -10.34 0.15
CA ASN A 259 -6.98 -11.67 0.69
C ASN A 259 -5.96 -11.61 1.82
N ARG A 260 -6.12 -12.47 2.83
CA ARG A 260 -5.27 -12.44 4.04
C ARG A 260 -3.83 -12.79 3.77
N GLU A 261 -3.57 -13.64 2.78
CA GLU A 261 -2.24 -14.07 2.37
C GLU A 261 -1.42 -12.93 1.75
N ASN A 262 -2.09 -11.86 1.29
CA ASN A 262 -1.44 -10.68 0.70
C ASN A 262 -0.76 -9.82 1.78
N ILE A 263 0.12 -10.44 2.54
CA ILE A 263 0.93 -9.79 3.58
C ILE A 263 1.99 -8.87 2.97
N LYS A 264 2.36 -7.82 3.69
CA LYS A 264 3.51 -6.97 3.36
C LYS A 264 4.74 -7.48 4.12
N ILE A 265 5.73 -7.99 3.41
CA ILE A 265 6.96 -8.49 4.03
C ILE A 265 7.79 -7.28 4.50
N THR A 266 7.89 -7.12 5.84
CA THR A 266 8.55 -5.99 6.48
C THR A 266 9.49 -6.39 7.60
N THR A 267 9.32 -7.58 8.16
CA THR A 267 10.08 -8.11 9.29
C THR A 267 10.62 -9.50 8.98
N PRO A 268 11.65 -10.00 9.71
CA PRO A 268 12.10 -11.39 9.56
C PRO A 268 11.01 -12.42 9.81
N PHE A 269 10.04 -12.13 10.68
CA PHE A 269 8.91 -13.02 10.93
C PHE A 269 8.03 -13.17 9.68
N ASP A 270 7.82 -12.08 8.93
CA ASP A 270 7.04 -12.13 7.69
C ASP A 270 7.68 -13.05 6.63
N LEU A 271 9.02 -13.19 6.64
CA LEU A 271 9.71 -14.15 5.76
C LEU A 271 9.35 -15.60 6.09
N ILE A 272 9.28 -15.95 7.37
CA ILE A 272 8.88 -17.29 7.80
C ILE A 272 7.46 -17.60 7.31
N VAL A 273 6.55 -16.64 7.46
CA VAL A 273 5.17 -16.76 6.97
C VAL A 273 5.15 -16.89 5.44
N ALA A 274 5.94 -16.07 4.74
CA ALA A 274 6.04 -16.09 3.29
C ALA A 274 6.56 -17.44 2.75
N GLU A 275 7.60 -18.02 3.38
CA GLU A 275 8.10 -19.37 3.04
C GLU A 275 7.04 -20.45 3.24
N ALA A 276 6.27 -20.37 4.32
CA ALA A 276 5.17 -21.32 4.56
C ALA A 276 4.07 -21.19 3.49
N LEU A 277 3.74 -19.97 3.06
CA LEU A 277 2.76 -19.73 2.00
C LEU A 277 3.24 -20.29 0.65
N VAL A 278 4.51 -20.06 0.27
CA VAL A 278 5.10 -20.65 -0.95
C VAL A 278 5.02 -22.16 -0.90
N SER A 279 5.48 -22.78 0.19
CA SER A 279 5.46 -24.24 0.35
C SER A 279 4.04 -24.83 0.26
N SER A 280 3.04 -24.10 0.75
CA SER A 280 1.63 -24.50 0.67
C SER A 280 1.10 -24.45 -0.77
N GLN A 281 1.44 -23.38 -1.52
CA GLN A 281 1.02 -23.24 -2.92
C GLN A 281 1.64 -24.30 -3.83
N GLU A 282 2.92 -24.63 -3.65
CA GLU A 282 3.60 -25.69 -4.40
C GLU A 282 2.99 -27.09 -4.17
N LYS A 283 2.55 -27.37 -2.95
CA LYS A 283 1.85 -28.61 -2.61
C LYS A 283 0.47 -28.68 -3.26
N SER A 284 -0.26 -27.57 -3.30
CA SER A 284 -1.58 -27.49 -3.92
C SER A 284 -1.51 -27.59 -5.45
N GLY A 285 -0.48 -27.02 -6.09
CA GLY A 285 -0.26 -27.11 -7.54
C GLY A 285 0.18 -28.50 -8.03
N LYS A 286 0.85 -29.29 -7.19
CA LYS A 286 1.22 -30.68 -7.53
C LYS A 286 0.07 -31.69 -7.42
N GLY A 287 -1.05 -31.32 -6.79
CA GLY A 287 -2.24 -32.13 -6.69
C GLY A 287 -3.20 -32.07 -7.88
N ALA A 288 -2.97 -31.19 -8.85
CA ALA A 288 -3.84 -30.99 -10.02
C ALA A 288 -3.40 -31.75 -11.29
N HIS A 289 -2.33 -32.57 -11.21
CA HIS A 289 -1.87 -33.44 -12.28
C HIS A 289 -1.74 -34.88 -11.77
N VAL A 290 -2.88 -35.55 -11.52
CA VAL A 290 -3.02 -37.01 -11.51
C VAL A 290 -4.32 -37.39 -12.24
#